data_61ead675f142be1b1df0fc80b8ff385f
#
_entry.id   61ead675f142be1b1df0fc80b8ff385f
#
_cell.length_a   1.000
_cell.length_b   1.000
_cell.length_c   1.000
_cell.angle_alpha   90.00
_cell.angle_beta   90.00
_cell.angle_gamma   90.00
#
_symmetry.space_group_name_H-M   'P 1'
#
loop_
_entity.id
_entity.type
_entity.pdbx_description
1 polymer ?
#
loop_
_entity_poly.entity_id
_entity_poly.type
_entity_poly.pdbx_seq_one_letter_code
_entity_poly.pdbx_strand_id
1 'polypeptide(L)'
;MLPSDERTPMINRFITALLPLLLLNGCGGSSSDQSKPTGNQSDTVDNKAELSLIEAAEAGELEVVEKLLGSGVDVNEQSDDQSTALHLAAQEGHVEVARRLIEAGADINAKDDIDQTPGDRARFWKQDKVLELLDSNSILEAAREGDLQTVLAQLESGVDVNHANASGDTALTYAAFMGHAEVVALLIEKEANVNASGLAGWTALHLAAQRGHEKIVEQLIAKGAEINALTEEGFGGTPLDVADANLAELLRKLGGKTADALK
;
A
#
# COMPACT_ATOMS: atom_id res chain seq x y z
N MET A 1 39.01 -23.92 2.13
CA MET A 1 38.90 -23.67 0.68
C MET A 1 37.42 -23.71 0.35
N LEU A 2 36.80 -22.54 0.35
CA LEU A 2 35.45 -22.31 -0.14
C LEU A 2 35.60 -21.54 -1.45
N PRO A 3 34.88 -21.88 -2.52
CA PRO A 3 34.86 -21.03 -3.71
C PRO A 3 33.91 -19.85 -3.48
N SER A 4 34.50 -18.71 -3.65
CA SER A 4 33.88 -17.40 -3.78
C SER A 4 33.12 -17.28 -5.10
N ASP A 5 32.11 -16.40 -5.05
CA ASP A 5 31.64 -15.64 -6.21
C ASP A 5 30.58 -16.28 -7.09
N GLU A 6 29.33 -15.84 -6.81
CA GLU A 6 28.34 -15.50 -7.84
C GLU A 6 27.20 -14.69 -7.22
N ARG A 7 27.47 -13.42 -6.87
CA ARG A 7 26.46 -12.40 -6.61
C ARG A 7 26.85 -11.08 -7.24
N THR A 8 26.70 -11.02 -8.50
CA THR A 8 26.44 -9.86 -9.36
C THR A 8 26.15 -10.42 -10.76
N PRO A 9 25.17 -10.03 -11.50
CA PRO A 9 24.79 -8.64 -11.79
C PRO A 9 23.31 -8.42 -12.11
N MET A 10 22.61 -7.61 -11.39
CA MET A 10 21.38 -7.00 -11.89
C MET A 10 21.51 -5.47 -12.08
N ILE A 11 22.70 -4.91 -11.92
CA ILE A 11 22.94 -3.47 -12.05
C ILE A 11 23.08 -3.01 -13.50
N ASN A 12 23.18 -3.91 -14.47
CA ASN A 12 23.58 -3.55 -15.84
C ASN A 12 22.44 -3.55 -16.88
N ARG A 13 21.19 -3.61 -16.46
CA ARG A 13 20.03 -3.53 -17.36
C ARG A 13 19.42 -2.13 -17.48
N PHE A 14 19.78 -1.20 -16.57
CA PHE A 14 19.19 0.14 -16.48
C PHE A 14 20.04 1.28 -17.08
N ILE A 15 21.18 1.01 -17.72
CA ILE A 15 22.08 2.07 -18.23
C ILE A 15 21.94 2.28 -19.76
N THR A 16 21.08 1.55 -20.46
CA THR A 16 20.98 1.64 -21.93
C THR A 16 19.81 2.46 -22.48
N ALA A 17 19.00 3.11 -21.64
CA ALA A 17 17.87 3.91 -22.09
C ALA A 17 18.05 5.44 -21.99
N LEU A 18 19.24 5.94 -21.68
CA LEU A 18 19.49 7.39 -21.53
C LEU A 18 20.66 7.84 -22.42
N LEU A 19 20.44 7.82 -23.73
CA LEU A 19 21.11 8.65 -24.76
C LEU A 19 20.56 8.23 -26.13
N PRO A 20 19.86 9.07 -26.91
CA PRO A 20 20.49 10.19 -27.60
C PRO A 20 19.58 11.41 -27.77
N LEU A 21 19.87 12.50 -27.13
CA LEU A 21 19.42 13.81 -27.65
C LEU A 21 20.41 14.90 -27.29
N LEU A 22 21.60 14.83 -27.88
CA LEU A 22 22.49 16.00 -28.01
C LEU A 22 23.56 15.68 -29.05
N LEU A 23 23.37 16.22 -30.23
CA LEU A 23 24.36 16.65 -31.19
C LEU A 23 23.75 16.63 -32.61
N LEU A 24 23.25 17.77 -33.04
CA LEU A 24 23.30 18.24 -34.41
C LEU A 24 22.84 19.70 -34.49
N ASN A 25 23.73 20.59 -34.08
CA ASN A 25 23.74 21.95 -34.60
C ASN A 25 25.13 22.20 -35.16
N GLY A 26 25.20 22.39 -36.46
CA GLY A 26 26.43 22.74 -37.17
C GLY A 26 26.28 22.90 -38.67
N CYS A 27 25.89 24.09 -39.06
CA CYS A 27 26.29 24.86 -40.24
C CYS A 27 26.37 24.25 -41.68
N GLY A 28 25.60 24.84 -42.57
CA GLY A 28 26.18 25.61 -43.68
C GLY A 28 25.98 25.03 -45.09
N GLY A 29 25.35 25.79 -45.98
CA GLY A 29 25.64 25.73 -47.40
C GLY A 29 24.44 25.77 -48.34
N SER A 30 24.20 26.93 -48.88
CA SER A 30 23.24 27.36 -49.94
C SER A 30 23.30 26.53 -51.23
N SER A 31 22.15 26.31 -51.87
CA SER A 31 21.80 26.91 -53.17
C SER A 31 20.45 26.41 -53.70
N SER A 32 19.72 27.39 -54.17
CA SER A 32 18.57 27.45 -55.07
C SER A 32 18.27 26.23 -55.96
N ASP A 33 17.01 25.77 -55.99
CA ASP A 33 16.20 25.86 -57.23
C ASP A 33 14.69 25.75 -56.92
N GLN A 34 13.92 26.49 -57.73
CA GLN A 34 12.46 26.64 -57.65
C GLN A 34 11.77 25.48 -58.40
N SER A 35 10.75 24.90 -57.78
CA SER A 35 9.52 24.56 -58.50
C SER A 35 8.43 24.10 -57.51
N LYS A 36 7.37 24.87 -57.47
CA LYS A 36 6.10 24.50 -56.84
C LYS A 36 5.35 23.53 -57.76
N PRO A 37 4.62 22.55 -57.26
CA PRO A 37 3.17 22.67 -57.28
C PRO A 37 2.47 22.28 -55.96
N THR A 38 1.47 23.06 -55.72
CA THR A 38 0.23 22.92 -54.97
C THR A 38 -0.21 21.54 -54.56
N GLY A 39 -0.61 21.44 -53.26
CA GLY A 39 -1.74 20.61 -52.87
C GLY A 39 -1.39 19.40 -52.03
N ASN A 40 -1.47 19.45 -50.81
CA ASN A 40 -2.36 18.74 -49.92
C ASN A 40 -1.88 18.95 -48.47
N GLN A 41 -2.67 19.63 -47.71
CA GLN A 41 -2.58 19.48 -46.27
C GLN A 41 -2.98 18.05 -45.95
N SER A 42 -2.01 17.20 -45.69
CA SER A 42 -2.22 15.94 -45.00
C SER A 42 -1.62 16.11 -43.63
N ASP A 43 -2.50 16.06 -42.69
CA ASP A 43 -2.32 15.91 -41.28
C ASP A 43 -0.97 15.27 -40.95
N THR A 44 -0.06 16.03 -40.36
CA THR A 44 0.99 15.47 -39.54
C THR A 44 0.28 14.90 -38.31
N VAL A 45 -0.17 13.68 -38.42
CA VAL A 45 -0.44 12.85 -37.27
C VAL A 45 0.92 12.76 -36.59
N ASP A 46 1.09 13.53 -35.52
CA ASP A 46 2.14 13.31 -34.55
C ASP A 46 1.95 11.88 -34.07
N ASN A 47 2.70 10.97 -34.64
CA ASN A 47 2.81 9.58 -34.17
C ASN A 47 3.75 9.60 -32.92
N LYS A 48 3.38 10.40 -31.92
CA LYS A 48 3.88 10.24 -30.57
C LYS A 48 3.19 8.97 -30.09
N ALA A 49 3.92 7.86 -30.03
CA ALA A 49 3.42 6.64 -29.39
C ALA A 49 2.73 7.07 -28.09
N GLU A 50 1.43 6.79 -27.96
CA GLU A 50 0.71 7.13 -26.74
C GLU A 50 1.34 6.30 -25.64
N LEU A 51 1.91 6.98 -24.62
CA LEU A 51 2.50 6.32 -23.46
C LEU A 51 1.42 5.49 -22.75
N SER A 52 1.76 4.30 -22.31
CA SER A 52 0.93 3.56 -21.35
C SER A 52 0.87 4.30 -20.00
N LEU A 53 -0.07 3.91 -19.13
CA LEU A 53 -0.17 4.50 -17.80
C LEU A 53 1.12 4.28 -17.00
N ILE A 54 1.75 3.11 -17.15
CA ILE A 54 2.99 2.75 -16.46
C ILE A 54 4.15 3.63 -16.93
N GLU A 55 4.33 3.79 -18.27
CA GLU A 55 5.38 4.64 -18.83
C GLU A 55 5.18 6.13 -18.49
N ALA A 56 3.94 6.59 -18.49
CA ALA A 56 3.60 7.96 -18.09
C ALA A 56 3.89 8.20 -16.60
N ALA A 57 3.63 7.20 -15.76
CA ALA A 57 3.91 7.27 -14.33
C ALA A 57 5.42 7.23 -14.02
N GLU A 58 6.19 6.41 -14.75
CA GLU A 58 7.66 6.36 -14.68
C GLU A 58 8.29 7.72 -15.09
N ALA A 59 7.76 8.31 -16.15
CA ALA A 59 8.25 9.60 -16.65
C ALA A 59 7.77 10.82 -15.82
N GLY A 60 6.82 10.63 -14.90
CA GLY A 60 6.25 11.71 -14.10
C GLY A 60 5.30 12.65 -14.86
N GLU A 61 4.77 12.21 -16.01
CA GLU A 61 3.94 12.97 -16.91
C GLU A 61 2.49 13.07 -16.40
N LEU A 62 2.24 13.92 -15.38
CA LEU A 62 0.96 14.03 -14.68
C LEU A 62 -0.23 14.25 -15.64
N GLU A 63 -0.10 15.16 -16.61
CA GLU A 63 -1.18 15.45 -17.56
C GLU A 63 -1.56 14.23 -18.43
N VAL A 64 -0.57 13.40 -18.78
CA VAL A 64 -0.78 12.15 -19.54
C VAL A 64 -1.47 11.11 -18.63
N VAL A 65 -1.03 10.98 -17.37
CA VAL A 65 -1.64 10.09 -16.38
C VAL A 65 -3.11 10.47 -16.18
N GLU A 66 -3.43 11.74 -15.97
CA GLU A 66 -4.80 12.22 -15.80
C GLU A 66 -5.69 11.93 -17.03
N LYS A 67 -5.16 12.15 -18.25
CA LYS A 67 -5.85 11.84 -19.49
C LYS A 67 -6.16 10.35 -19.61
N LEU A 68 -5.17 9.49 -19.30
CA LEU A 68 -5.32 8.04 -19.39
C LEU A 68 -6.34 7.52 -18.35
N LEU A 69 -6.26 7.96 -17.09
CA LEU A 69 -7.22 7.63 -16.06
C LEU A 69 -8.64 8.09 -16.44
N GLY A 70 -8.77 9.30 -17.01
CA GLY A 70 -10.05 9.83 -17.50
C GLY A 70 -10.63 9.05 -18.69
N SER A 71 -9.82 8.29 -19.43
CA SER A 71 -10.27 7.40 -20.52
C SER A 71 -10.69 6.00 -20.04
N GLY A 72 -10.54 5.70 -18.75
CA GLY A 72 -10.95 4.44 -18.16
C GLY A 72 -9.91 3.32 -18.24
N VAL A 73 -8.64 3.66 -18.39
CA VAL A 73 -7.53 2.69 -18.28
C VAL A 73 -7.53 2.11 -16.86
N ASP A 74 -7.26 0.82 -16.74
CA ASP A 74 -7.14 0.15 -15.44
C ASP A 74 -5.92 0.72 -14.68
N VAL A 75 -6.17 1.36 -13.54
CA VAL A 75 -5.14 1.96 -12.70
C VAL A 75 -4.18 0.92 -12.11
N ASN A 76 -4.64 -0.35 -12.00
CA ASN A 76 -3.89 -1.48 -11.44
C ASN A 76 -3.34 -2.41 -12.54
N GLU A 77 -3.33 -1.96 -13.81
CA GLU A 77 -2.67 -2.71 -14.89
C GLU A 77 -1.22 -2.99 -14.53
N GLN A 78 -0.77 -4.22 -14.81
CA GLN A 78 0.57 -4.69 -14.50
C GLN A 78 1.41 -4.87 -15.77
N SER A 79 2.68 -4.51 -15.69
CA SER A 79 3.72 -4.84 -16.67
C SER A 79 4.16 -6.32 -16.59
N ASP A 80 5.08 -6.72 -17.45
CA ASP A 80 5.61 -8.09 -17.48
C ASP A 80 6.27 -8.53 -16.15
N ASP A 81 6.84 -7.59 -15.40
CA ASP A 81 7.41 -7.78 -14.05
C ASP A 81 6.38 -7.52 -12.92
N GLN A 82 5.08 -7.53 -13.25
CA GLN A 82 3.97 -7.28 -12.34
C GLN A 82 3.99 -5.90 -11.65
N SER A 83 4.81 -4.97 -12.15
CA SER A 83 4.82 -3.59 -11.65
C SER A 83 3.59 -2.83 -12.12
N THR A 84 2.96 -2.07 -11.22
CA THR A 84 1.90 -1.12 -11.55
C THR A 84 2.46 0.29 -11.78
N ALA A 85 1.66 1.19 -12.33
CA ALA A 85 2.02 2.60 -12.47
C ALA A 85 2.47 3.23 -11.13
N LEU A 86 1.83 2.81 -10.01
CA LEU A 86 2.19 3.31 -8.69
C LEU A 86 3.57 2.83 -8.22
N HIS A 87 4.02 1.62 -8.61
CA HIS A 87 5.38 1.15 -8.33
C HIS A 87 6.42 2.06 -8.99
N LEU A 88 6.22 2.43 -10.27
CA LEU A 88 7.16 3.27 -11.00
C LEU A 88 7.15 4.71 -10.51
N ALA A 89 5.96 5.30 -10.28
CA ALA A 89 5.86 6.61 -9.66
C ALA A 89 6.53 6.67 -8.28
N ALA A 90 6.40 5.59 -7.50
CA ALA A 90 7.01 5.49 -6.18
C ALA A 90 8.54 5.34 -6.24
N GLN A 91 9.04 4.57 -7.20
CA GLN A 91 10.47 4.42 -7.46
C GLN A 91 11.14 5.75 -7.84
N GLU A 92 10.53 6.48 -8.79
CA GLU A 92 11.08 7.72 -9.33
C GLU A 92 10.78 8.96 -8.44
N GLY A 93 9.92 8.80 -7.43
CA GLY A 93 9.60 9.87 -6.48
C GLY A 93 8.59 10.91 -7.00
N HIS A 94 7.76 10.54 -7.95
CA HIS A 94 6.75 11.40 -8.56
C HIS A 94 5.52 11.54 -7.66
N VAL A 95 5.60 12.38 -6.62
CA VAL A 95 4.58 12.54 -5.56
C VAL A 95 3.18 12.84 -6.12
N GLU A 96 3.06 13.79 -7.06
CA GLU A 96 1.74 14.18 -7.58
C GLU A 96 1.14 13.10 -8.48
N VAL A 97 1.96 12.38 -9.24
CA VAL A 97 1.53 11.20 -10.00
C VAL A 97 1.06 10.10 -9.06
N ALA A 98 1.86 9.78 -8.04
CA ALA A 98 1.48 8.79 -7.02
C ALA A 98 0.16 9.16 -6.34
N ARG A 99 -0.01 10.44 -5.95
CA ARG A 99 -1.27 10.94 -5.37
C ARG A 99 -2.45 10.71 -6.30
N ARG A 100 -2.30 11.06 -7.57
CA ARG A 100 -3.37 10.94 -8.55
C ARG A 100 -3.75 9.49 -8.85
N LEU A 101 -2.76 8.59 -8.86
CA LEU A 101 -2.99 7.16 -8.98
C LEU A 101 -3.75 6.59 -7.77
N ILE A 102 -3.37 6.99 -6.54
CA ILE A 102 -4.06 6.58 -5.30
C ILE A 102 -5.51 7.08 -5.30
N GLU A 103 -5.75 8.35 -5.66
CA GLU A 103 -7.10 8.92 -5.79
C GLU A 103 -7.96 8.19 -6.84
N ALA A 104 -7.33 7.60 -7.85
CA ALA A 104 -7.99 6.78 -8.86
C ALA A 104 -8.20 5.31 -8.45
N GLY A 105 -7.78 4.93 -7.23
CA GLY A 105 -7.96 3.58 -6.69
C GLY A 105 -6.79 2.63 -6.95
N ALA A 106 -5.57 3.15 -7.12
CA ALA A 106 -4.38 2.29 -7.20
C ALA A 106 -4.19 1.51 -5.89
N ASP A 107 -3.92 0.21 -6.02
CA ASP A 107 -3.58 -0.64 -4.88
C ASP A 107 -2.18 -0.31 -4.36
N ILE A 108 -2.11 0.34 -3.20
CA ILE A 108 -0.86 0.74 -2.55
C ILE A 108 -0.06 -0.45 -2.00
N ASN A 109 -0.67 -1.63 -1.92
CA ASN A 109 -0.08 -2.87 -1.43
C ASN A 109 0.15 -3.90 -2.55
N ALA A 110 -0.09 -3.52 -3.81
CA ALA A 110 0.20 -4.39 -4.96
C ALA A 110 1.65 -4.87 -4.89
N LYS A 111 1.89 -6.13 -5.27
CA LYS A 111 3.23 -6.73 -5.27
C LYS A 111 3.69 -6.96 -6.69
N ASP A 112 4.96 -6.63 -6.95
CA ASP A 112 5.66 -6.99 -8.19
C ASP A 112 6.16 -8.45 -8.16
N ASP A 113 6.86 -8.90 -9.20
CA ASP A 113 7.38 -10.26 -9.38
C ASP A 113 8.44 -10.69 -8.35
N ILE A 114 8.96 -9.73 -7.56
CA ILE A 114 9.90 -9.96 -6.45
C ILE A 114 9.30 -9.62 -5.08
N ASP A 115 7.95 -9.64 -4.97
CA ASP A 115 7.19 -9.35 -3.75
C ASP A 115 7.37 -7.93 -3.17
N GLN A 116 7.84 -6.96 -3.93
CA GLN A 116 7.96 -5.57 -3.48
C GLN A 116 6.66 -4.80 -3.70
N THR A 117 6.30 -3.98 -2.73
CA THR A 117 5.21 -3.01 -2.83
C THR A 117 5.73 -1.65 -3.36
N PRO A 118 4.84 -0.74 -3.83
CA PRO A 118 5.24 0.64 -4.12
C PRO A 118 5.99 1.32 -2.97
N GLY A 119 5.56 1.05 -1.72
CA GLY A 119 6.24 1.55 -0.51
C GLY A 119 7.64 0.99 -0.32
N ASP A 120 7.87 -0.29 -0.64
CA ASP A 120 9.21 -0.90 -0.58
C ASP A 120 10.14 -0.29 -1.63
N ARG A 121 9.65 -0.02 -2.84
CA ARG A 121 10.41 0.71 -3.87
C ARG A 121 10.72 2.13 -3.43
N ALA A 122 9.72 2.89 -2.92
CA ALA A 122 9.95 4.24 -2.39
C ALA A 122 11.04 4.25 -1.29
N ARG A 123 11.01 3.28 -0.37
CA ARG A 123 11.99 3.13 0.71
C ARG A 123 13.38 2.81 0.18
N PHE A 124 13.47 1.88 -0.77
CA PHE A 124 14.75 1.48 -1.38
C PHE A 124 15.42 2.65 -2.12
N TRP A 125 14.64 3.44 -2.88
CA TRP A 125 15.10 4.58 -3.65
C TRP A 125 15.14 5.90 -2.85
N LYS A 126 14.80 5.85 -1.55
CA LYS A 126 14.80 7.01 -0.62
C LYS A 126 13.86 8.14 -1.05
N GLN A 127 12.69 7.76 -1.51
CA GLN A 127 11.65 8.70 -1.93
C GLN A 127 10.74 9.05 -0.73
N ASP A 128 11.30 9.75 0.26
CA ASP A 128 10.67 9.98 1.57
C ASP A 128 9.26 10.60 1.46
N LYS A 129 9.04 11.52 0.50
CA LYS A 129 7.75 12.17 0.32
C LYS A 129 6.67 11.24 -0.25
N VAL A 130 7.05 10.31 -1.13
CA VAL A 130 6.13 9.30 -1.64
C VAL A 130 5.83 8.28 -0.56
N LEU A 131 6.83 7.90 0.22
CA LEU A 131 6.63 6.99 1.35
C LEU A 131 5.66 7.58 2.38
N GLU A 132 5.82 8.86 2.75
CA GLU A 132 4.88 9.57 3.63
C GLU A 132 3.44 9.58 3.05
N LEU A 133 3.30 9.81 1.74
CA LEU A 133 2.01 9.77 1.05
C LEU A 133 1.38 8.37 1.11
N LEU A 134 2.15 7.32 0.84
CA LEU A 134 1.67 5.92 0.86
C LEU A 134 1.29 5.50 2.28
N ASP A 135 2.12 5.81 3.28
CA ASP A 135 1.83 5.51 4.67
C ASP A 135 0.54 6.20 5.15
N SER A 136 0.31 7.46 4.78
CA SER A 136 -0.89 8.22 5.16
C SER A 136 -2.18 7.69 4.49
N ASN A 137 -2.07 6.99 3.38
CA ASN A 137 -3.21 6.40 2.67
C ASN A 137 -3.37 4.88 2.93
N SER A 138 -2.60 4.30 3.83
CA SER A 138 -2.70 2.88 4.13
C SER A 138 -3.99 2.54 4.90
N ILE A 139 -4.52 1.33 4.69
CA ILE A 139 -5.68 0.84 5.46
C ILE A 139 -5.37 0.80 6.96
N LEU A 140 -4.12 0.61 7.35
CA LEU A 140 -3.69 0.59 8.74
C LEU A 140 -3.82 1.97 9.38
N GLU A 141 -3.39 3.01 8.67
CA GLU A 141 -3.48 4.39 9.15
C GLU A 141 -4.93 4.86 9.18
N ALA A 142 -5.71 4.60 8.12
CA ALA A 142 -7.14 4.89 8.09
C ALA A 142 -7.89 4.23 9.26
N ALA A 143 -7.54 2.97 9.57
CA ALA A 143 -8.11 2.26 10.72
C ALA A 143 -7.66 2.84 12.06
N ARG A 144 -6.42 3.32 12.16
CA ARG A 144 -5.87 4.02 13.34
C ARG A 144 -6.58 5.35 13.59
N GLU A 145 -6.90 6.08 12.53
CA GLU A 145 -7.60 7.38 12.62
C GLU A 145 -9.12 7.24 12.73
N GLY A 146 -9.66 6.05 12.45
CA GLY A 146 -11.10 5.79 12.46
C GLY A 146 -11.81 6.29 11.20
N ASP A 147 -11.07 6.51 10.11
CA ASP A 147 -11.61 6.93 8.82
C ASP A 147 -12.29 5.75 8.10
N LEU A 148 -13.58 5.57 8.44
CA LEU A 148 -14.42 4.50 7.90
C LEU A 148 -14.51 4.54 6.36
N GLN A 149 -14.50 5.75 5.77
CA GLN A 149 -14.65 5.89 4.32
C GLN A 149 -13.39 5.42 3.58
N THR A 150 -12.22 5.81 4.06
CA THR A 150 -10.95 5.37 3.49
C THR A 150 -10.76 3.86 3.68
N VAL A 151 -11.09 3.30 4.86
CA VAL A 151 -11.06 1.85 5.09
C VAL A 151 -11.97 1.12 4.10
N LEU A 152 -13.21 1.60 3.89
CA LEU A 152 -14.14 1.00 2.95
C LEU A 152 -13.62 1.07 1.50
N ALA A 153 -13.13 2.23 1.07
CA ALA A 153 -12.59 2.43 -0.27
C ALA A 153 -11.38 1.52 -0.55
N GLN A 154 -10.47 1.37 0.42
CA GLN A 154 -9.32 0.48 0.31
C GLN A 154 -9.75 -1.00 0.17
N LEU A 155 -10.73 -1.44 0.94
CA LEU A 155 -11.26 -2.80 0.85
C LEU A 155 -12.01 -3.05 -0.48
N GLU A 156 -12.73 -2.06 -0.99
CA GLU A 156 -13.41 -2.14 -2.29
C GLU A 156 -12.42 -2.14 -3.47
N SER A 157 -11.26 -1.53 -3.34
CA SER A 157 -10.18 -1.59 -4.32
C SER A 157 -9.40 -2.91 -4.31
N GLY A 158 -9.70 -3.82 -3.36
CA GLY A 158 -9.11 -5.15 -3.29
C GLY A 158 -7.95 -5.29 -2.30
N VAL A 159 -7.71 -4.27 -1.46
CA VAL A 159 -6.73 -4.39 -0.37
C VAL A 159 -7.12 -5.53 0.56
N ASP A 160 -6.18 -6.41 0.89
CA ASP A 160 -6.38 -7.51 1.83
C ASP A 160 -6.77 -6.96 3.22
N VAL A 161 -7.95 -7.32 3.69
CA VAL A 161 -8.45 -6.94 5.01
C VAL A 161 -7.53 -7.39 6.14
N ASN A 162 -6.73 -8.44 5.91
CA ASN A 162 -5.74 -9.00 6.83
C ASN A 162 -4.31 -8.49 6.55
N HIS A 163 -4.17 -7.47 5.69
CA HIS A 163 -2.86 -6.85 5.47
C HIS A 163 -2.25 -6.43 6.82
N ALA A 164 -1.00 -6.83 7.03
CA ALA A 164 -0.29 -6.57 8.27
C ALA A 164 1.05 -5.87 8.00
N ASN A 165 1.44 -4.99 8.91
CA ASN A 165 2.77 -4.39 8.88
C ASN A 165 3.87 -5.39 9.30
N ALA A 166 5.12 -4.95 9.32
CA ALA A 166 6.26 -5.77 9.71
C ALA A 166 6.18 -6.30 11.16
N SER A 167 5.35 -5.72 12.02
CA SER A 167 5.10 -6.16 13.39
C SER A 167 3.93 -7.14 13.50
N GLY A 168 3.22 -7.43 12.39
CA GLY A 168 2.02 -8.25 12.36
C GLY A 168 0.74 -7.49 12.71
N ASP A 169 0.80 -6.17 12.95
CA ASP A 169 -0.38 -5.38 13.28
C ASP A 169 -1.26 -5.18 12.05
N THR A 170 -2.56 -5.39 12.20
CA THR A 170 -3.58 -5.26 11.15
C THR A 170 -4.45 -4.01 11.38
N ALA A 171 -5.26 -3.65 10.38
CA ALA A 171 -6.27 -2.61 10.52
C ALA A 171 -7.20 -2.87 11.72
N LEU A 172 -7.56 -4.14 11.96
CA LEU A 172 -8.40 -4.53 13.09
C LEU A 172 -7.72 -4.28 14.45
N THR A 173 -6.41 -4.55 14.57
CA THR A 173 -5.66 -4.29 15.82
C THR A 173 -5.56 -2.80 16.08
N TYR A 174 -5.29 -1.98 15.08
CA TYR A 174 -5.26 -0.52 15.22
C TYR A 174 -6.62 0.07 15.58
N ALA A 175 -7.69 -0.30 14.87
CA ALA A 175 -9.05 0.18 15.19
C ALA A 175 -9.49 -0.24 16.60
N ALA A 176 -9.15 -1.46 17.02
CA ALA A 176 -9.46 -1.96 18.36
C ALA A 176 -8.68 -1.21 19.45
N PHE A 177 -7.41 -0.89 19.22
CA PHE A 177 -6.59 -0.11 20.14
C PHE A 177 -7.09 1.31 20.32
N MET A 178 -7.52 1.97 19.23
CA MET A 178 -7.98 3.35 19.21
C MET A 178 -9.46 3.51 19.62
N GLY A 179 -10.24 2.42 19.65
CA GLY A 179 -11.64 2.45 20.08
C GLY A 179 -12.65 2.73 18.95
N HIS A 180 -12.26 2.53 17.69
CA HIS A 180 -13.09 2.81 16.51
C HIS A 180 -14.05 1.65 16.23
N ALA A 181 -15.13 1.55 17.01
CA ALA A 181 -16.07 0.43 16.98
C ALA A 181 -16.79 0.25 15.61
N GLU A 182 -16.98 1.30 14.83
CA GLU A 182 -17.59 1.23 13.51
C GLU A 182 -16.61 0.66 12.48
N VAL A 183 -15.33 1.04 12.54
CA VAL A 183 -14.27 0.46 11.73
C VAL A 183 -14.07 -1.01 12.07
N VAL A 184 -14.05 -1.36 13.37
CA VAL A 184 -14.00 -2.77 13.83
C VAL A 184 -15.16 -3.58 13.24
N ALA A 185 -16.40 -3.04 13.30
CA ALA A 185 -17.57 -3.72 12.75
C ALA A 185 -17.45 -3.95 11.23
N LEU A 186 -16.99 -2.95 10.48
CA LEU A 186 -16.75 -3.06 9.03
C LEU A 186 -15.67 -4.11 8.72
N LEU A 187 -14.52 -4.05 9.39
CA LEU A 187 -13.45 -5.02 9.17
C LEU A 187 -13.88 -6.46 9.45
N ILE A 188 -14.66 -6.67 10.53
CA ILE A 188 -15.23 -7.98 10.85
C ILE A 188 -16.26 -8.42 9.79
N GLU A 189 -17.09 -7.52 9.27
CA GLU A 189 -18.02 -7.80 8.17
C GLU A 189 -17.30 -8.24 6.89
N LYS A 190 -16.13 -7.66 6.65
CA LYS A 190 -15.23 -7.98 5.52
C LYS A 190 -14.29 -9.16 5.83
N GLU A 191 -14.63 -9.99 6.82
CA GLU A 191 -13.94 -11.23 7.18
C GLU A 191 -12.50 -11.05 7.71
N ALA A 192 -12.23 -9.94 8.39
CA ALA A 192 -10.97 -9.77 9.11
C ALA A 192 -10.76 -10.90 10.13
N ASN A 193 -9.54 -11.43 10.20
CA ASN A 193 -9.17 -12.42 11.19
C ASN A 193 -9.16 -11.81 12.61
N VAL A 194 -10.19 -12.08 13.38
CA VAL A 194 -10.36 -11.55 14.74
C VAL A 194 -9.28 -12.03 15.72
N ASN A 195 -8.54 -13.10 15.37
CA ASN A 195 -7.47 -13.68 16.17
C ASN A 195 -6.07 -13.35 15.62
N ALA A 196 -5.98 -12.47 14.61
CA ALA A 196 -4.68 -11.98 14.16
C ALA A 196 -3.93 -11.34 15.34
N SER A 197 -2.66 -11.71 15.46
CA SER A 197 -1.77 -11.18 16.52
C SER A 197 -0.67 -10.34 15.90
N GLY A 198 -0.48 -9.15 16.46
CA GLY A 198 0.62 -8.26 16.12
C GLY A 198 1.84 -8.49 17.01
N LEU A 199 2.54 -7.40 17.30
CA LEU A 199 3.74 -7.40 18.13
C LEU A 199 3.53 -8.16 19.44
N ALA A 200 4.46 -9.06 19.75
CA ALA A 200 4.48 -9.86 20.99
C ALA A 200 3.22 -10.69 21.24
N GLY A 201 2.48 -11.08 20.16
CA GLY A 201 1.29 -11.90 20.30
C GLY A 201 0.02 -11.15 20.72
N TRP A 202 0.03 -9.81 20.70
CA TRP A 202 -1.15 -9.02 21.06
C TRP A 202 -2.23 -9.12 19.99
N THR A 203 -3.44 -9.54 20.39
CA THR A 203 -4.61 -9.55 19.50
C THR A 203 -5.45 -8.27 19.66
N ALA A 204 -6.38 -8.03 18.75
CA ALA A 204 -7.35 -6.95 18.88
C ALA A 204 -8.10 -6.97 20.22
N LEU A 205 -8.39 -8.18 20.75
CA LEU A 205 -9.07 -8.33 22.04
C LEU A 205 -8.20 -7.88 23.22
N HIS A 206 -6.89 -8.17 23.22
CA HIS A 206 -5.97 -7.64 24.25
C HIS A 206 -5.95 -6.11 24.25
N LEU A 207 -5.83 -5.51 23.03
CA LEU A 207 -5.73 -4.07 22.88
C LEU A 207 -7.02 -3.35 23.31
N ALA A 208 -8.19 -3.87 22.89
CA ALA A 208 -9.48 -3.33 23.29
C ALA A 208 -9.70 -3.47 24.82
N ALA A 209 -9.30 -4.61 25.42
CA ALA A 209 -9.41 -4.85 26.85
C ALA A 209 -8.53 -3.91 27.66
N GLN A 210 -7.28 -3.71 27.23
CA GLN A 210 -6.33 -2.79 27.86
C GLN A 210 -6.83 -1.34 27.85
N ARG A 211 -7.52 -0.94 26.77
CA ARG A 211 -8.00 0.42 26.56
C ARG A 211 -9.41 0.67 27.11
N GLY A 212 -10.10 -0.35 27.62
CA GLY A 212 -11.43 -0.19 28.19
C GLY A 212 -12.54 -0.08 27.14
N HIS A 213 -12.34 -0.58 25.91
CA HIS A 213 -13.31 -0.46 24.82
C HIS A 213 -14.37 -1.59 24.87
N GLU A 214 -15.32 -1.49 25.78
CA GLU A 214 -16.33 -2.53 26.06
C GLU A 214 -17.08 -3.00 24.81
N LYS A 215 -17.60 -2.06 23.99
CA LYS A 215 -18.32 -2.38 22.76
C LYS A 215 -17.49 -3.21 21.78
N ILE A 216 -16.20 -2.91 21.65
CA ILE A 216 -15.28 -3.64 20.77
C ILE A 216 -14.99 -5.03 21.34
N VAL A 217 -14.78 -5.15 22.64
CA VAL A 217 -14.61 -6.45 23.33
C VAL A 217 -15.80 -7.36 23.05
N GLU A 218 -17.04 -6.85 23.21
CA GLU A 218 -18.26 -7.59 22.90
C GLU A 218 -18.35 -8.01 21.43
N GLN A 219 -18.04 -7.10 20.50
CA GLN A 219 -18.04 -7.38 19.07
C GLN A 219 -17.04 -8.49 18.71
N LEU A 220 -15.80 -8.40 19.21
CA LEU A 220 -14.75 -9.38 18.92
C LEU A 220 -15.12 -10.76 19.48
N ILE A 221 -15.59 -10.84 20.74
CA ILE A 221 -15.99 -12.12 21.36
C ILE A 221 -17.19 -12.72 20.62
N ALA A 222 -18.19 -11.93 20.25
CA ALA A 222 -19.34 -12.39 19.48
C ALA A 222 -18.96 -12.98 18.11
N LYS A 223 -17.77 -12.60 17.59
CA LYS A 223 -17.23 -13.07 16.31
C LYS A 223 -16.12 -14.11 16.47
N GLY A 224 -15.95 -14.68 17.65
CA GLY A 224 -15.08 -15.82 17.89
C GLY A 224 -13.64 -15.45 18.27
N ALA A 225 -13.42 -14.24 18.79
CA ALA A 225 -12.12 -13.92 19.35
C ALA A 225 -11.80 -14.84 20.53
N GLU A 226 -10.57 -15.33 20.56
CA GLU A 226 -10.06 -16.21 21.62
C GLU A 226 -9.92 -15.44 22.94
N ILE A 227 -10.92 -15.59 23.81
CA ILE A 227 -10.99 -14.83 25.07
C ILE A 227 -9.79 -15.08 26.00
N ASN A 228 -9.11 -16.20 25.83
CA ASN A 228 -7.96 -16.63 26.62
C ASN A 228 -6.68 -16.70 25.76
N ALA A 229 -6.62 -15.97 24.65
CA ALA A 229 -5.39 -15.86 23.86
C ALA A 229 -4.24 -15.40 24.75
N LEU A 230 -3.05 -15.96 24.52
CA LEU A 230 -1.85 -15.62 25.29
C LEU A 230 -0.91 -14.75 24.46
N THR A 231 -0.42 -13.67 25.05
CA THR A 231 0.73 -12.94 24.51
C THR A 231 2.01 -13.77 24.70
N GLU A 232 3.10 -13.36 24.06
CA GLU A 232 4.43 -13.92 24.33
C GLU A 232 4.81 -13.74 25.81
N GLU A 233 5.69 -14.60 26.31
CA GLU A 233 6.10 -14.59 27.71
C GLU A 233 6.69 -13.23 28.11
N GLY A 234 6.13 -12.64 29.20
CA GLY A 234 6.57 -11.33 29.70
C GLY A 234 5.85 -10.12 29.10
N PHE A 235 4.91 -10.30 28.15
CA PHE A 235 4.23 -9.21 27.46
C PHE A 235 2.76 -8.98 27.85
N GLY A 236 2.26 -9.56 28.92
CA GLY A 236 0.94 -9.20 29.45
C GLY A 236 0.05 -10.36 29.87
N GLY A 237 0.09 -11.50 29.18
CA GLY A 237 -0.72 -12.67 29.49
C GLY A 237 -1.97 -12.78 28.61
N THR A 238 -3.15 -12.87 29.23
CA THR A 238 -4.45 -12.95 28.54
C THR A 238 -5.12 -11.58 28.44
N PRO A 239 -6.18 -11.40 27.62
CA PRO A 239 -6.98 -10.19 27.64
C PRO A 239 -7.48 -9.78 29.03
N LEU A 240 -7.74 -10.76 29.92
CA LEU A 240 -8.13 -10.48 31.30
C LEU A 240 -6.99 -9.90 32.16
N ASP A 241 -5.75 -10.34 31.90
CA ASP A 241 -4.58 -9.85 32.68
C ASP A 241 -4.25 -8.39 32.35
N VAL A 242 -4.54 -7.96 31.14
CA VAL A 242 -4.27 -6.59 30.69
C VAL A 242 -5.48 -5.66 30.74
N ALA A 243 -6.67 -6.20 31.04
CA ALA A 243 -7.91 -5.44 31.04
C ALA A 243 -7.93 -4.33 32.09
N ASP A 244 -8.60 -3.23 31.80
CA ASP A 244 -8.96 -2.24 32.78
C ASP A 244 -9.94 -2.82 33.85
N ALA A 245 -10.09 -2.15 34.96
CA ALA A 245 -10.89 -2.66 36.10
C ALA A 245 -12.36 -2.91 35.73
N ASN A 246 -12.93 -2.11 34.82
CA ASN A 246 -14.34 -2.23 34.41
C ASN A 246 -14.55 -3.44 33.51
N LEU A 247 -13.65 -3.66 32.55
CA LEU A 247 -13.73 -4.80 31.65
C LEU A 247 -13.32 -6.12 32.22
N ALA A 248 -12.46 -6.12 33.25
CA ALA A 248 -12.04 -7.35 33.93
C ALA A 248 -13.23 -8.16 34.48
N GLU A 249 -14.29 -7.50 34.97
CA GLU A 249 -15.49 -8.19 35.43
C GLU A 249 -16.31 -8.78 34.27
N LEU A 250 -16.45 -8.03 33.18
CA LEU A 250 -17.12 -8.50 31.99
C LEU A 250 -16.39 -9.72 31.39
N LEU A 251 -15.07 -9.63 31.22
CA LEU A 251 -14.27 -10.74 30.66
C LEU A 251 -14.38 -12.00 31.52
N ARG A 252 -14.36 -11.88 32.91
CA ARG A 252 -14.59 -13.04 33.79
C ARG A 252 -15.96 -13.66 33.59
N LYS A 253 -17.03 -12.86 33.46
CA LYS A 253 -18.38 -13.34 33.19
C LYS A 253 -18.48 -14.08 31.87
N LEU A 254 -17.70 -13.66 30.85
CA LEU A 254 -17.63 -14.28 29.53
C LEU A 254 -16.68 -15.48 29.48
N GLY A 255 -16.03 -15.88 30.56
CA GLY A 255 -15.16 -17.05 30.62
C GLY A 255 -13.66 -16.74 30.49
N GLY A 256 -13.29 -15.49 30.56
CA GLY A 256 -11.89 -15.05 30.59
C GLY A 256 -11.17 -15.56 31.83
N LYS A 257 -9.96 -16.05 31.65
CA LYS A 257 -9.06 -16.53 32.73
C LYS A 257 -7.74 -15.77 32.65
N THR A 258 -7.06 -15.65 33.77
CA THR A 258 -5.68 -15.15 33.80
C THR A 258 -4.71 -16.18 33.23
N ALA A 259 -3.55 -15.75 32.77
CA ALA A 259 -2.51 -16.65 32.31
C ALA A 259 -2.09 -17.66 33.37
N ASP A 260 -2.06 -17.28 34.64
CA ASP A 260 -1.74 -18.20 35.72
C ASP A 260 -2.84 -19.25 35.97
N ALA A 261 -4.09 -18.95 35.68
CA ALA A 261 -5.19 -19.90 35.75
C ALA A 261 -5.27 -20.90 34.57
N LEU A 262 -4.45 -20.68 33.54
CA LEU A 262 -4.35 -21.54 32.37
C LEU A 262 -3.17 -22.52 32.44
N LYS A 263 -2.26 -22.35 33.41
CA LYS A 263 -1.14 -23.26 33.69
C LYS A 263 -1.63 -24.46 34.53
#